data_8e5cdc5c4407ecdfc3ed906dfd1f8de1
#
_entry.id   8e5cdc5c4407ecdfc3ed906dfd1f8de1
#
_cell.length_a   1.000
_cell.length_b   1.000
_cell.length_c   1.000
_cell.angle_alpha   90.00
_cell.angle_beta   90.00
_cell.angle_gamma   90.00
#
_symmetry.space_group_name_H-M   'P 1'
#
loop_
_entity.id
_entity.type
_entity.pdbx_description
1 polymer ?
#
loop_
_entity_poly.entity_id
_entity_poly.type
_entity_poly.pdbx_seq_one_letter_code
_entity_poly.pdbx_strand_id
1 'polypeptide(L)'
;MRTRFLIVDDSELVRKSLRTVLQANPEWEICGEAPDGETGVELFKELHPNIVILDFQMPGINGIEAARRMSEIAPAVPIVLFTQHASSDLEKHAKEAGIRSVVSKTNAFPMVGMIEALLGPTDSEPAAAEPGNSEKGPS
;
A
#
# COMPACT_ATOMS: atom_id res chain seq x y z
N MET A 1 1.36 -18.36 -3.65
CA MET A 1 1.94 -17.19 -4.29
C MET A 1 2.03 -16.05 -3.29
N ARG A 2 3.14 -15.36 -3.26
CA ARG A 2 3.33 -14.30 -2.29
C ARG A 2 2.82 -12.97 -2.79
N THR A 3 2.31 -12.16 -1.88
CA THR A 3 1.94 -10.78 -2.18
C THR A 3 3.20 -9.94 -2.14
N ARG A 4 3.43 -9.17 -3.18
CA ARG A 4 4.68 -8.42 -3.36
C ARG A 4 4.43 -6.95 -3.10
N PHE A 5 5.20 -6.41 -2.16
CA PHE A 5 5.08 -5.03 -1.69
C PHE A 5 6.21 -4.17 -2.23
N LEU A 6 5.87 -2.97 -2.69
CA LEU A 6 6.85 -1.93 -2.97
C LEU A 6 6.73 -0.88 -1.87
N ILE A 7 7.84 -0.53 -1.23
CA ILE A 7 7.88 0.48 -0.18
C ILE A 7 8.61 1.71 -0.70
N VAL A 8 7.97 2.87 -0.62
CA VAL A 8 8.54 4.13 -1.10
C VAL A 8 8.51 5.13 0.05
N ASP A 9 9.66 5.42 0.63
CA ASP A 9 9.79 6.32 1.76
C ASP A 9 11.25 6.75 1.84
N ASP A 10 11.51 8.03 2.08
CA ASP A 10 12.88 8.53 2.12
C ASP A 10 13.59 8.19 3.43
N SER A 11 12.88 7.69 4.42
CA SER A 11 13.48 7.30 5.69
C SER A 11 13.83 5.81 5.68
N GLU A 12 15.11 5.52 5.76
CA GLU A 12 15.56 4.13 5.84
C GLU A 12 15.02 3.46 7.10
N LEU A 13 14.89 4.20 8.19
CA LEU A 13 14.37 3.66 9.42
C LEU A 13 12.92 3.22 9.27
N VAL A 14 12.12 4.03 8.59
CA VAL A 14 10.72 3.69 8.33
C VAL A 14 10.64 2.45 7.44
N ARG A 15 11.45 2.41 6.37
CA ARG A 15 11.44 1.24 5.49
C ARG A 15 11.82 -0.03 6.24
N LYS A 16 12.81 0.06 7.14
CA LYS A 16 13.22 -1.08 7.94
C LYS A 16 12.10 -1.54 8.87
N SER A 17 11.41 -0.60 9.50
CA SER A 17 10.28 -0.93 10.37
C SER A 17 9.17 -1.62 9.59
N LEU A 18 8.88 -1.11 8.39
CA LEU A 18 7.86 -1.72 7.55
C LEU A 18 8.25 -3.13 7.13
N ARG A 19 9.52 -3.33 6.76
CA ARG A 19 9.98 -4.68 6.42
C ARG A 19 9.72 -5.65 7.55
N THR A 20 10.06 -5.25 8.76
CA THR A 20 9.89 -6.11 9.93
C THR A 20 8.42 -6.50 10.12
N VAL A 21 7.53 -5.50 10.03
CA VAL A 21 6.10 -5.73 10.24
C VAL A 21 5.51 -6.60 9.13
N LEU A 22 5.84 -6.27 7.88
CA LEU A 22 5.23 -6.94 6.75
C LEU A 22 5.77 -8.37 6.57
N GLN A 23 7.05 -8.56 6.80
CA GLN A 23 7.66 -9.88 6.63
C GLN A 23 7.27 -10.86 7.74
N ALA A 24 6.62 -10.39 8.78
CA ALA A 24 6.08 -11.30 9.78
C ALA A 24 5.00 -12.20 9.19
N ASN A 25 4.39 -11.78 8.07
CA ASN A 25 3.44 -12.61 7.36
C ASN A 25 4.19 -13.40 6.28
N PRO A 26 4.23 -14.74 6.37
CA PRO A 26 5.01 -15.53 5.41
C PRO A 26 4.50 -15.48 3.98
N GLU A 27 3.27 -14.99 3.78
CA GLU A 27 2.70 -14.86 2.45
C GLU A 27 3.08 -13.55 1.78
N TRP A 28 3.77 -12.67 2.48
CA TRP A 28 4.11 -11.33 1.99
C TRP A 28 5.62 -11.20 1.80
N GLU A 29 6.00 -10.53 0.71
CA GLU A 29 7.41 -10.25 0.48
C GLU A 29 7.58 -8.81 0.00
N ILE A 30 8.74 -8.25 0.30
CA ILE A 30 9.09 -6.90 -0.16
C ILE A 30 9.85 -7.09 -1.46
N CYS A 31 9.28 -6.64 -2.57
CA CYS A 31 9.94 -6.81 -3.85
C CYS A 31 10.85 -5.64 -4.21
N GLY A 32 10.70 -4.50 -3.52
CA GLY A 32 11.57 -3.36 -3.78
C GLY A 32 11.34 -2.25 -2.78
N GLU A 33 12.32 -1.35 -2.68
CA GLU A 33 12.25 -0.17 -1.84
C GLU A 33 12.84 0.99 -2.60
N ALA A 34 12.24 2.16 -2.42
CA ALA A 34 12.70 3.37 -3.07
C ALA A 34 12.76 4.52 -2.07
N PRO A 35 13.79 5.38 -2.16
CA PRO A 35 13.91 6.52 -1.23
C PRO A 35 13.19 7.77 -1.71
N ASP A 36 12.63 7.76 -2.91
CA ASP A 36 11.91 8.92 -3.44
C ASP A 36 10.84 8.46 -4.42
N GLY A 37 9.97 9.41 -4.78
CA GLY A 37 8.82 9.09 -5.60
C GLY A 37 9.16 8.69 -7.01
N GLU A 38 10.16 9.33 -7.62
CA GLU A 38 10.52 9.01 -9.00
C GLU A 38 11.10 7.61 -9.11
N THR A 39 11.99 7.26 -8.19
CA THR A 39 12.53 5.90 -8.13
C THR A 39 11.40 4.90 -7.87
N GLY A 40 10.46 5.29 -7.01
CA GLY A 40 9.31 4.44 -6.74
C GLY A 40 8.49 4.15 -7.97
N VAL A 41 8.25 5.18 -8.79
CA VAL A 41 7.49 4.99 -10.04
C VAL A 41 8.25 4.07 -10.99
N GLU A 42 9.58 4.24 -11.10
CA GLU A 42 10.38 3.38 -11.96
C GLU A 42 10.33 1.92 -11.50
N LEU A 43 10.47 1.69 -10.20
CA LEU A 43 10.39 0.34 -9.66
C LEU A 43 8.99 -0.25 -9.82
N PHE A 44 7.97 0.58 -9.71
CA PHE A 44 6.60 0.14 -9.92
C PHE A 44 6.43 -0.44 -11.33
N LYS A 45 7.00 0.24 -12.32
CA LYS A 45 6.95 -0.24 -13.70
C LYS A 45 7.70 -1.54 -13.88
N GLU A 46 8.87 -1.66 -13.25
CA GLU A 46 9.72 -2.83 -13.45
C GLU A 46 9.24 -4.05 -12.70
N LEU A 47 8.80 -3.85 -11.46
CA LEU A 47 8.57 -4.97 -10.56
C LEU A 47 7.13 -5.45 -10.52
N HIS A 48 6.19 -4.65 -10.99
CA HIS A 48 4.76 -4.99 -10.98
C HIS A 48 4.31 -5.47 -9.60
N PRO A 49 4.43 -4.60 -8.56
CA PRO A 49 4.03 -5.01 -7.22
C PRO A 49 2.52 -5.21 -7.11
N ASN A 50 2.12 -5.95 -6.10
CA ASN A 50 0.70 -6.16 -5.83
C ASN A 50 0.11 -5.04 -4.99
N ILE A 51 0.95 -4.33 -4.23
CA ILE A 51 0.52 -3.24 -3.36
C ILE A 51 1.71 -2.32 -3.10
N VAL A 52 1.44 -1.05 -2.89
CA VAL A 52 2.47 -0.04 -2.63
C VAL A 52 2.17 0.65 -1.29
N ILE A 53 3.21 0.77 -0.45
CA ILE A 53 3.17 1.62 0.74
C ILE A 53 4.01 2.85 0.41
N LEU A 54 3.41 4.02 0.47
CA LEU A 54 3.98 5.22 -0.11
C LEU A 54 3.94 6.38 0.88
N ASP A 55 5.08 7.03 1.09
CA ASP A 55 5.14 8.22 1.94
C ASP A 55 4.65 9.43 1.15
N PHE A 56 4.13 10.43 1.85
CA PHE A 56 3.68 11.66 1.22
C PHE A 56 4.84 12.62 0.95
N GLN A 57 5.67 12.87 1.97
CA GLN A 57 6.74 13.87 1.86
C GLN A 57 8.07 13.21 1.55
N MET A 58 8.57 13.47 0.36
CA MET A 58 9.82 12.91 -0.12
C MET A 58 10.52 13.94 -1.00
N PRO A 59 11.84 13.81 -1.19
CA PRO A 59 12.52 14.67 -2.17
C PRO A 59 11.93 14.44 -3.57
N GLY A 60 11.85 15.52 -4.33
CA GLY A 60 11.30 15.45 -5.68
C GLY A 60 9.78 15.47 -5.65
N ILE A 61 9.16 14.56 -6.37
CA ILE A 61 7.69 14.52 -6.39
C ILE A 61 7.19 13.96 -5.08
N ASN A 62 6.03 14.45 -4.63
CA ASN A 62 5.45 13.96 -3.39
C ASN A 62 4.66 12.67 -3.65
N GLY A 63 4.14 12.07 -2.57
CA GLY A 63 3.44 10.80 -2.69
C GLY A 63 2.17 10.88 -3.51
N ILE A 64 1.47 12.01 -3.49
CA ILE A 64 0.25 12.16 -4.28
C ILE A 64 0.58 12.10 -5.76
N GLU A 65 1.62 12.81 -6.18
CA GLU A 65 2.02 12.79 -7.59
C GLU A 65 2.55 11.42 -8.01
N ALA A 66 3.34 10.78 -7.14
CA ALA A 66 3.81 9.43 -7.42
C ALA A 66 2.64 8.47 -7.59
N ALA A 67 1.64 8.56 -6.72
CA ALA A 67 0.47 7.69 -6.79
C ALA A 67 -0.31 7.93 -8.07
N ARG A 68 -0.43 9.20 -8.47
CA ARG A 68 -1.13 9.51 -9.71
C ARG A 68 -0.47 8.82 -10.90
N ARG A 69 0.87 8.89 -10.97
CA ARG A 69 1.61 8.24 -12.05
C ARG A 69 1.47 6.73 -12.00
N MET A 70 1.55 6.15 -10.81
CA MET A 70 1.38 4.71 -10.65
C MET A 70 -0.03 4.27 -11.07
N SER A 71 -1.05 5.04 -10.70
CA SER A 71 -2.43 4.73 -11.03
C SER A 71 -2.67 4.77 -12.53
N GLU A 72 -1.95 5.63 -13.24
CA GLU A 72 -2.06 5.67 -14.70
C GLU A 72 -1.46 4.43 -15.34
N ILE A 73 -0.44 3.86 -14.69
CA ILE A 73 0.23 2.66 -15.19
C ILE A 73 -0.60 1.41 -14.90
N ALA A 74 -1.06 1.26 -13.66
CA ALA A 74 -1.79 0.08 -13.24
C ALA A 74 -2.82 0.44 -12.17
N PRO A 75 -4.00 0.92 -12.58
CA PRO A 75 -4.99 1.44 -11.63
C PRO A 75 -5.55 0.41 -10.67
N ALA A 76 -5.38 -0.87 -10.94
CA ALA A 76 -5.90 -1.92 -10.06
C ALA A 76 -5.01 -2.18 -8.84
N VAL A 77 -3.77 -1.70 -8.85
CA VAL A 77 -2.84 -1.95 -7.74
C VAL A 77 -3.17 -0.99 -6.60
N PRO A 78 -3.50 -1.51 -5.41
CA PRO A 78 -3.82 -0.62 -4.29
C PRO A 78 -2.58 0.10 -3.78
N ILE A 79 -2.76 1.38 -3.44
CA ILE A 79 -1.71 2.22 -2.90
C ILE A 79 -2.18 2.71 -1.53
N VAL A 80 -1.32 2.54 -0.52
CA VAL A 80 -1.57 3.00 0.83
C VAL A 80 -0.61 4.14 1.10
N LEU A 81 -1.13 5.30 1.46
CA LEU A 81 -0.30 6.44 1.83
C LEU A 81 0.01 6.35 3.32
N PHE A 82 1.28 6.34 3.66
CA PHE A 82 1.75 6.19 5.04
C PHE A 82 2.46 7.49 5.40
N THR A 83 1.82 8.34 6.20
CA THR A 83 2.27 9.70 6.37
C THR A 83 2.28 10.13 7.83
N GLN A 84 3.19 11.06 8.14
CA GLN A 84 3.31 11.63 9.47
C GLN A 84 2.09 12.47 9.85
N HIS A 85 1.53 13.17 8.88
CA HIS A 85 0.48 14.16 9.12
C HIS A 85 -0.75 13.91 8.26
N ALA A 86 -1.53 12.91 8.67
CA ALA A 86 -2.79 12.64 7.99
C ALA A 86 -3.79 13.76 8.32
N SER A 87 -4.56 14.16 7.32
CA SER A 87 -5.60 15.16 7.48
C SER A 87 -6.71 14.85 6.51
N SER A 88 -7.90 15.44 6.73
CA SER A 88 -9.01 15.21 5.81
C SER A 88 -8.72 15.79 4.44
N ASP A 89 -8.01 16.91 4.36
CA ASP A 89 -7.61 17.46 3.05
C ASP A 89 -6.68 16.52 2.32
N LEU A 90 -5.70 15.96 3.03
CA LEU A 90 -4.78 15.02 2.41
C LEU A 90 -5.51 13.77 1.95
N GLU A 91 -6.44 13.27 2.76
CA GLU A 91 -7.21 12.09 2.40
C GLU A 91 -8.03 12.33 1.14
N LYS A 92 -8.59 13.51 1.00
CA LYS A 92 -9.37 13.86 -0.18
C LYS A 92 -8.48 13.87 -1.43
N HIS A 93 -7.33 14.53 -1.35
CA HIS A 93 -6.39 14.57 -2.47
C HIS A 93 -5.84 13.19 -2.80
N ALA A 94 -5.59 12.39 -1.77
CA ALA A 94 -5.09 11.03 -1.97
C ALA A 94 -6.10 10.19 -2.74
N LYS A 95 -7.35 10.28 -2.36
CA LYS A 95 -8.40 9.53 -3.03
C LYS A 95 -8.51 9.93 -4.51
N GLU A 96 -8.40 11.21 -4.79
CA GLU A 96 -8.46 11.71 -6.17
C GLU A 96 -7.28 11.19 -6.99
N ALA A 97 -6.16 10.90 -6.35
CA ALA A 97 -4.98 10.39 -7.04
C ALA A 97 -4.97 8.86 -7.17
N GLY A 98 -6.00 8.19 -6.65
CA GLY A 98 -6.10 6.74 -6.74
C GLY A 98 -5.60 6.00 -5.53
N ILE A 99 -5.26 6.70 -4.45
CA ILE A 99 -4.82 6.07 -3.21
C ILE A 99 -6.04 5.50 -2.49
N ARG A 100 -5.89 4.25 -2.02
CA ARG A 100 -7.01 3.53 -1.38
C ARG A 100 -7.17 3.85 0.09
N SER A 101 -6.07 4.12 0.79
CA SER A 101 -6.12 4.38 2.23
C SER A 101 -4.97 5.27 2.65
N VAL A 102 -5.21 6.07 3.70
CA VAL A 102 -4.19 6.92 4.30
C VAL A 102 -4.02 6.47 5.74
N VAL A 103 -2.79 6.14 6.12
CA VAL A 103 -2.47 5.65 7.45
C VAL A 103 -1.45 6.58 8.08
N SER A 104 -1.67 6.94 9.34
CA SER A 104 -0.75 7.80 10.07
C SER A 104 0.44 7.01 10.57
N LYS A 105 1.65 7.57 10.41
CA LYS A 105 2.86 6.96 10.95
C LYS A 105 2.85 6.95 12.48
N THR A 106 2.05 7.82 13.10
CA THR A 106 1.95 7.84 14.56
C THR A 106 1.04 6.74 15.09
N ASN A 107 0.26 6.12 14.23
CA ASN A 107 -0.60 5.02 14.63
C ASN A 107 -0.67 3.99 13.49
N ALA A 108 0.42 3.27 13.32
CA ALA A 108 0.53 2.28 12.25
C ALA A 108 -0.05 0.93 12.64
N PHE A 109 -0.50 0.79 13.87
CA PHE A 109 -0.95 -0.49 14.39
C PHE A 109 -2.05 -1.15 13.53
N PRO A 110 -3.06 -0.43 13.04
CA PRO A 110 -4.10 -1.08 12.22
C PRO A 110 -3.68 -1.35 10.78
N MET A 111 -2.45 -1.05 10.41
CA MET A 111 -2.03 -1.15 9.00
C MET A 111 -2.16 -2.57 8.45
N VAL A 112 -1.73 -3.58 9.21
CA VAL A 112 -1.75 -4.95 8.72
C VAL A 112 -3.17 -5.40 8.39
N GLY A 113 -4.11 -5.12 9.28
CA GLY A 113 -5.51 -5.48 9.04
C GLY A 113 -6.10 -4.75 7.85
N MET A 114 -5.74 -3.49 7.69
CA MET A 114 -6.22 -2.70 6.58
C MET A 114 -5.65 -3.21 5.25
N ILE A 115 -4.37 -3.58 5.25
CA ILE A 115 -3.76 -4.15 4.06
C ILE A 115 -4.44 -5.45 3.68
N GLU A 116 -4.72 -6.30 4.66
CA GLU A 116 -5.43 -7.55 4.40
C GLU A 116 -6.80 -7.29 3.79
N ALA A 117 -7.49 -6.27 4.27
CA ALA A 117 -8.79 -5.91 3.71
C ALA A 117 -8.68 -5.44 2.27
N LEU A 118 -7.64 -4.66 1.95
CA LEU A 118 -7.45 -4.16 0.60
C LEU A 118 -7.09 -5.26 -0.39
N LEU A 119 -6.35 -6.26 0.06
CA LEU A 119 -5.94 -7.36 -0.80
C LEU A 119 -7.07 -8.36 -1.01
N GLY A 120 -8.07 -8.34 -0.16
CA GLY A 120 -9.19 -9.26 -0.25
C GLY A 120 -8.83 -10.64 0.26
N PRO A 121 -9.73 -11.60 0.07
CA PRO A 121 -9.48 -12.97 0.54
C PRO A 121 -8.28 -13.56 -0.16
N THR A 122 -7.53 -14.39 0.55
CA THR A 122 -6.40 -15.05 -0.06
C THR A 122 -6.88 -16.20 -0.95
N ASP A 123 -6.00 -16.66 -1.79
CA ASP A 123 -6.31 -17.76 -2.67
C ASP A 123 -6.62 -19.03 -1.91
N SER A 124 -6.08 -19.16 -0.73
CA SER A 124 -6.33 -20.35 0.06
C SER A 124 -7.72 -20.34 0.67
N GLU A 125 -8.42 -19.24 0.60
CA GLU A 125 -9.75 -19.16 1.16
C GLU A 125 -10.75 -19.62 0.15
N PRO A 126 -11.56 -20.55 0.51
CA PRO A 126 -12.66 -20.90 -0.38
C PRO A 126 -13.68 -19.81 -0.20
N ALA A 127 -13.40 -18.91 -0.50
CA ALA A 127 -14.31 -17.82 -0.42
C ALA A 127 -15.38 -18.06 0.59
N ALA A 128 -15.13 -18.48 0.80
CA ALA A 128 -15.72 -18.25 1.42
C ALA A 128 -16.37 -18.03 1.53
N ALA A 129 -16.39 -18.47 1.56
CA ALA A 129 -16.93 -18.17 1.83
C ALA A 129 -17.65 -17.65 1.75
N GLU A 130 -17.71 -17.88 1.68
CA GLU A 130 -18.44 -17.32 1.83
C GLU A 130 -19.03 -16.76 1.95
N PRO A 131 -19.32 -17.06 1.90
CA PRO A 131 -20.01 -16.40 2.19
C PRO A 131 -20.36 -15.75 2.37
N GLY A 132 -20.49 -16.09 2.24
CA GLY A 132 -20.91 -15.44 2.77
C GLY A 132 -21.02 -14.78 2.65
N ASN A 133 -21.28 -15.19 2.40
CA ASN A 133 -21.58 -14.46 2.58
C ASN A 133 -21.74 -13.87 2.50
N SER A 134 -21.79 -14.41 2.29
CA SER A 134 -22.12 -13.82 2.58
C SER A 134 -22.37 -13.17 2.61
N GLU A 135 -22.48 -13.62 2.48
CA GLU A 135 -22.86 -12.97 2.84
C GLU A 135 -23.02 -12.37 2.89
N LYS A 136 -23.20 -12.95 2.72
CA LYS A 136 -23.45 -12.33 3.00
C LYS A 136 -23.44 -11.78 3.06
N GLY A 137 -23.26 -12.68 2.74
CA GLY A 137 -23.31 -12.26 3.14
C GLY A 137 -23.26 -11.87 2.98
N PRO A 138 -23.31 -12.21 3.05
CA PRO A 138 -23.32 -11.67 3.12
C PRO A 138 -23.21 -11.24 2.98
N SER A 139 -23.24 -12.08 2.81
CA SER A 139 -23.17 -11.67 3.01
C SER A 139 -23.19 -11.05 3.04
#